data_fb7ef409a274912ae5192bc28511a50d
#
_entry.id   fb7ef409a274912ae5192bc28511a50d
#
_cell.length_a   1.000
_cell.length_b   1.000
_cell.length_c   1.000
_cell.angle_alpha   90.00
_cell.angle_beta   90.00
_cell.angle_gamma   90.00
#
_symmetry.space_group_name_H-M   'P 1'
#
loop_
_entity.id
_entity.type
_entity.pdbx_description
1 polymer ?
#
loop_
_entity_poly.entity_id
_entity_poly.type
_entity_poly.pdbx_seq_one_letter_code
_entity_poly.pdbx_strand_id
1 'polypeptide(L)'
;MCLGIPAQLVAGETGHPDLVVAEVGGVPRTVNVGLLDERPGPGDWILVHMGFALNVMTPQEAADALAALGAEREAENREAAAVQTAMDAGVPEAVTRWMA
;
A
#
# COMPACT_ATOMS: atom_id res chain seq x y z
N MET A 1 5.61 10.55 3.30
CA MET A 1 6.02 9.62 4.37
C MET A 1 4.99 8.52 4.51
N CYS A 2 5.44 7.28 4.45
CA CYS A 2 4.52 6.14 4.52
C CYS A 2 4.33 5.74 5.98
N LEU A 3 3.13 5.94 6.51
CA LEU A 3 2.77 5.55 7.87
C LEU A 3 2.15 4.17 7.95
N GLY A 4 1.90 3.55 6.83
CA GLY A 4 1.29 2.25 6.72
C GLY A 4 0.31 2.17 5.56
N ILE A 5 -0.10 0.97 5.27
CA ILE A 5 -1.02 0.69 4.16
C ILE A 5 -2.22 -0.07 4.72
N PRO A 6 -3.47 0.34 4.39
CA PRO A 6 -4.64 -0.45 4.76
C PRO A 6 -4.64 -1.80 4.08
N ALA A 7 -4.92 -2.84 4.84
CA ALA A 7 -5.04 -4.20 4.34
C ALA A 7 -6.28 -4.85 4.92
N GLN A 8 -6.92 -5.69 4.14
CA GLN A 8 -8.09 -6.44 4.59
C GLN A 8 -7.68 -7.88 4.90
N LEU A 9 -7.98 -8.33 6.10
CA LEU A 9 -7.67 -9.68 6.55
C LEU A 9 -8.55 -10.68 5.80
N VAL A 10 -7.93 -11.67 5.17
CA VAL A 10 -8.65 -12.69 4.39
C VAL A 10 -8.61 -14.06 5.03
N ALA A 11 -7.56 -14.39 5.78
CA ALA A 11 -7.45 -15.66 6.48
C ALA A 11 -6.67 -15.49 7.78
N GLY A 12 -7.23 -16.02 8.87
CA GLY A 12 -6.62 -15.92 10.19
C GLY A 12 -5.73 -17.10 10.56
N GLU A 13 -5.74 -18.18 9.77
CA GLU A 13 -5.00 -19.39 10.10
C GLU A 13 -3.84 -19.62 9.15
N THR A 14 -2.63 -19.52 9.69
CA THR A 14 -1.39 -19.72 8.94
C THR A 14 -0.50 -20.77 9.57
N GLY A 15 -0.98 -21.42 10.64
CA GLY A 15 -0.16 -22.30 11.45
C GLY A 15 0.65 -21.58 12.54
N HIS A 16 0.59 -20.27 12.60
CA HIS A 16 1.24 -19.45 13.63
C HIS A 16 0.20 -18.50 14.24
N PRO A 17 0.14 -18.41 15.60
CA PRO A 17 -0.93 -17.65 16.26
C PRO A 17 -0.90 -16.15 15.98
N ASP A 18 0.24 -15.56 15.67
CA ASP A 18 0.38 -14.14 15.43
C ASP A 18 0.43 -13.77 13.95
N LEU A 19 0.42 -14.76 13.06
CA LEU A 19 0.47 -14.50 11.60
C LEU A 19 -0.89 -14.74 10.96
N VAL A 20 -1.27 -13.80 10.12
CA VAL A 20 -2.50 -13.86 9.35
C VAL A 20 -2.19 -13.50 7.88
N VAL A 21 -3.12 -13.80 7.00
CA VAL A 21 -3.02 -13.38 5.60
C VAL A 21 -3.96 -12.20 5.38
N ALA A 22 -3.42 -11.11 4.86
CA ALA A 22 -4.18 -9.92 4.52
C ALA A 22 -3.87 -9.52 3.08
N GLU A 23 -4.85 -8.92 2.41
CA GLU A 23 -4.67 -8.37 1.07
C GLU A 23 -4.22 -6.92 1.15
N VAL A 24 -3.09 -6.64 0.52
CA VAL A 24 -2.55 -5.30 0.36
C VAL A 24 -2.59 -4.98 -1.13
N GLY A 25 -3.47 -4.07 -1.51
CA GLY A 25 -3.66 -3.72 -2.92
C GLY A 25 -4.07 -4.91 -3.80
N GLY A 26 -4.86 -5.85 -3.25
CA GLY A 26 -5.29 -7.06 -3.95
C GLY A 26 -4.27 -8.19 -3.94
N VAL A 27 -3.11 -8.01 -3.31
CA VAL A 27 -2.05 -9.02 -3.23
C VAL A 27 -2.01 -9.62 -1.82
N PRO A 28 -2.14 -10.94 -1.67
CA PRO A 28 -2.07 -11.59 -0.36
C PRO A 28 -0.67 -11.45 0.25
N ARG A 29 -0.64 -11.09 1.53
CA ARG A 29 0.61 -10.95 2.30
C ARG A 29 0.43 -11.54 3.68
N THR A 30 1.48 -12.13 4.21
CA THR A 30 1.51 -12.56 5.61
C THR A 30 1.83 -11.35 6.48
N VAL A 31 1.00 -11.13 7.50
CA VAL A 31 1.10 -9.97 8.40
C VAL A 31 1.12 -10.46 9.85
N ASN A 32 1.96 -9.85 10.66
CA ASN A 32 2.02 -10.14 12.09
C ASN A 32 1.05 -9.24 12.84
N VAL A 33 0.11 -9.84 13.56
CA VAL A 33 -0.89 -9.13 14.36
C VAL A 33 -0.62 -9.19 15.87
N GLY A 34 0.56 -9.64 16.26
CA GLY A 34 0.94 -9.80 17.67
C GLY A 34 1.02 -8.50 18.45
N LEU A 35 1.10 -7.35 17.79
CA LEU A 35 1.11 -6.03 18.43
C LEU A 35 -0.29 -5.53 18.77
N LEU A 36 -1.34 -6.16 18.25
CA LEU A 36 -2.72 -5.75 18.48
C LEU A 36 -3.25 -6.32 19.78
N ASP A 37 -4.00 -5.52 20.54
CA ASP A 37 -4.64 -5.95 21.78
C ASP A 37 -5.71 -7.01 21.52
N GLU A 38 -6.46 -6.84 20.43
CA GLU A 38 -7.47 -7.79 20.00
C GLU A 38 -7.13 -8.35 18.63
N ARG A 39 -7.33 -9.66 18.48
CA ARG A 39 -7.07 -10.32 17.19
C ARG A 39 -8.17 -9.99 16.20
N PRO A 40 -7.84 -9.39 15.03
CA PRO A 40 -8.83 -9.12 14.00
C PRO A 40 -9.31 -10.42 13.35
N GLY A 41 -10.53 -10.40 12.84
CA GLY A 41 -11.11 -11.51 12.09
C GLY A 41 -11.10 -11.27 10.58
N PRO A 42 -11.43 -12.31 9.79
CA PRO A 42 -11.54 -12.15 8.33
C PRO A 42 -12.53 -11.04 7.97
N GLY A 43 -12.16 -10.20 7.03
CA GLY A 43 -12.95 -9.04 6.62
C GLY A 43 -12.60 -7.75 7.35
N ASP A 44 -11.90 -7.84 8.47
CA ASP A 44 -11.48 -6.65 9.21
C ASP A 44 -10.35 -5.92 8.47
N TRP A 45 -10.33 -4.61 8.63
CA TRP A 45 -9.26 -3.77 8.08
C TRP A 45 -8.20 -3.49 9.13
N ILE A 46 -6.95 -3.54 8.71
CA ILE A 46 -5.80 -3.27 9.57
C ILE A 46 -4.83 -2.35 8.86
N LEU A 47 -4.13 -1.53 9.63
CA LEU A 47 -3.05 -0.70 9.12
C LEU A 47 -1.75 -1.47 9.23
N VAL A 48 -1.10 -1.74 8.10
CA VAL A 48 0.13 -2.54 8.03
C VAL A 48 1.31 -1.66 7.71
N HIS A 49 2.38 -1.84 8.48
CA HIS A 49 3.65 -1.17 8.25
C HIS A 49 4.79 -2.17 8.47
N MET A 50 5.62 -2.37 7.48
CA MET A 50 6.76 -3.29 7.51
C MET A 50 6.39 -4.72 7.96
N GLY A 51 5.23 -5.20 7.53
CA GLY A 51 4.76 -6.56 7.84
C GLY A 51 4.06 -6.70 9.18
N PHE A 52 3.90 -5.62 9.95
CA PHE A 52 3.20 -5.62 11.24
C PHE A 52 1.90 -4.83 11.14
N ALA A 53 0.84 -5.37 11.74
CA ALA A 53 -0.39 -4.63 11.93
C ALA A 53 -0.24 -3.69 13.13
N LEU A 54 -0.45 -2.40 12.90
CA LEU A 54 -0.29 -1.38 13.95
C LEU A 54 -1.59 -1.12 14.69
N ASN A 55 -2.72 -1.15 14.01
CA ASN A 55 -4.04 -0.96 14.60
C ASN A 55 -5.12 -1.48 13.65
N VAL A 56 -6.31 -1.72 14.23
CA VAL A 56 -7.50 -2.06 13.46
C VAL A 56 -8.13 -0.77 12.96
N MET A 57 -8.59 -0.78 11.72
CA MET A 57 -9.25 0.36 11.09
C MET A 57 -10.72 0.05 10.86
N THR A 58 -11.57 1.09 10.89
CA THR A 58 -12.93 0.95 10.39
C THR A 58 -12.91 0.87 8.87
N PRO A 59 -13.95 0.29 8.23
CA PRO A 59 -14.03 0.29 6.77
C PRO A 59 -13.95 1.69 6.15
N GLN A 60 -14.50 2.70 6.83
CA GLN A 60 -14.45 4.07 6.36
C GLN A 60 -13.04 4.66 6.42
N GLU A 61 -12.33 4.43 7.53
CA GLU A 61 -10.94 4.86 7.67
C GLU A 61 -10.06 4.22 6.58
N ALA A 62 -10.27 2.93 6.32
CA ALA A 62 -9.55 2.22 5.28
C ALA A 62 -9.85 2.78 3.88
N ALA A 63 -11.11 3.07 3.59
CA ALA A 63 -11.51 3.65 2.32
C ALA A 63 -10.88 5.03 2.11
N ASP A 64 -10.87 5.87 3.13
CA ASP A 64 -10.27 7.20 3.08
C ASP A 64 -8.76 7.13 2.86
N ALA A 65 -8.08 6.22 3.55
CA ALA A 65 -6.65 6.02 3.40
C ALA A 65 -6.28 5.48 2.03
N LEU A 66 -7.04 4.54 1.50
CA LEU A 66 -6.83 4.00 0.16
C LEU A 66 -7.06 5.05 -0.92
N ALA A 67 -8.06 5.91 -0.75
CA ALA A 67 -8.32 7.01 -1.66
C ALA A 67 -7.13 8.00 -1.70
N ALA A 68 -6.56 8.31 -0.55
CA ALA A 68 -5.39 9.18 -0.46
C ALA A 68 -4.16 8.56 -1.15
N LEU A 69 -3.92 7.26 -0.95
CA LEU A 69 -2.83 6.53 -1.62
C LEU A 69 -3.06 6.47 -3.13
N GLY A 70 -4.30 6.28 -3.57
CA GLY A 70 -4.65 6.27 -4.99
C GLY A 70 -4.37 7.62 -5.65
N ALA A 71 -4.68 8.71 -4.98
CA ALA A 71 -4.39 10.06 -5.48
C ALA A 71 -2.89 10.32 -5.62
N GLU A 72 -2.08 9.88 -4.65
CA GLU A 72 -0.62 9.99 -4.72
C GLU A 72 -0.07 9.20 -5.90
N ARG A 73 -0.53 7.97 -6.11
CA ARG A 73 -0.11 7.13 -7.23
C ARG A 73 -0.48 7.73 -8.57
N GLU A 74 -1.65 8.31 -8.69
CA GLU A 74 -2.08 8.99 -9.91
C GLU A 74 -1.20 10.19 -10.23
N ALA A 75 -0.79 10.96 -9.23
CA ALA A 75 0.11 12.08 -9.42
C ALA A 75 1.49 11.61 -9.91
N GLU A 76 2.05 10.57 -9.29
CA GLU A 76 3.31 9.97 -9.70
C GLU A 76 3.25 9.44 -11.13
N ASN A 77 2.16 8.76 -11.48
CA ASN A 77 1.96 8.21 -12.82
C ASN A 77 1.84 9.32 -13.87
N ARG A 78 1.22 10.44 -13.54
CA ARG A 78 1.14 11.59 -14.44
C ARG A 78 2.50 12.20 -14.70
N GLU A 79 3.34 12.34 -13.69
CA GLU A 79 4.70 12.83 -13.84
C GLU A 79 5.53 11.90 -14.72
N ALA A 80 5.47 10.60 -14.47
CA ALA A 80 6.15 9.60 -15.26
C ALA A 80 5.71 9.62 -16.72
N ALA A 81 4.42 9.74 -16.98
CA ALA A 81 3.86 9.83 -18.31
C ALA A 81 4.31 11.11 -19.03
N ALA A 82 4.35 12.24 -18.32
CA ALA A 82 4.81 13.51 -18.89
C ALA A 82 6.29 13.45 -19.28
N VAL A 83 7.12 12.84 -18.44
CA VAL A 83 8.53 12.64 -18.73
C VAL A 83 8.72 11.74 -19.95
N GLN A 84 8.00 10.66 -20.05
CA GLN A 84 8.06 9.74 -21.19
C GLN A 84 7.62 10.43 -22.47
N THR A 85 6.56 11.22 -22.43
CA THR A 85 6.08 11.99 -23.57
C THR A 85 7.13 13.00 -24.06
N ALA A 86 7.79 13.67 -23.12
CA ALA A 86 8.85 14.61 -23.45
C ALA A 86 10.03 13.92 -24.13
N MET A 87 10.42 12.74 -23.63
CA MET A 87 11.50 11.93 -24.22
C MET A 87 11.13 11.48 -25.63
N ASP A 88 9.90 11.03 -25.85
CA ASP A 88 9.39 10.59 -27.15
C ASP A 88 9.32 11.74 -28.15
N ALA A 89 9.13 12.96 -27.69
CA ALA A 89 9.08 14.16 -28.51
C ALA A 89 10.46 14.70 -28.90
N GLY A 90 11.54 14.03 -28.53
CA GLY A 90 12.89 14.44 -28.87
C GLY A 90 13.45 15.53 -27.95
N VAL A 91 13.36 15.29 -26.66
CA VAL A 91 13.89 16.17 -25.61
C VAL A 91 15.38 16.42 -25.83
N PRO A 92 15.89 17.65 -25.61
CA PRO A 92 17.31 17.96 -25.74
C PRO A 92 18.19 17.02 -24.94
N GLU A 93 19.34 16.69 -25.49
CA GLU A 93 20.30 15.78 -24.87
C GLU A 93 20.66 16.15 -23.43
N ALA A 94 20.73 17.45 -23.12
CA ALA A 94 21.04 17.93 -21.79
C ALA A 94 20.02 17.44 -20.75
N VAL A 95 18.73 17.39 -21.11
CA VAL A 95 17.67 16.90 -20.25
C VAL A 95 17.76 15.38 -20.12
N THR A 96 17.99 14.69 -21.22
CA THR A 96 18.14 13.24 -21.25
C THR A 96 19.32 12.79 -20.38
N ARG A 97 20.43 13.51 -20.45
CA ARG A 97 21.61 13.24 -19.65
C ARG A 97 21.32 13.39 -18.15
N TRP A 98 20.50 14.34 -17.81
CA TRP A 98 20.12 14.60 -16.42
C TRP A 98 19.26 13.49 -15.82
N MET A 99 18.49 12.80 -16.66
CA MET A 99 17.56 11.75 -16.28
C MET A 99 18.16 10.35 -16.39
N ALA A 100 19.31 10.20 -16.96
CA ALA A 100 19.96 8.91 -17.17
C ALA A 100 20.51 8.29 -15.86
#